data_d6d6b812e062998a4e9b662f01dd129e
#
_entry.id   d6d6b812e062998a4e9b662f01dd129e
#
_cell.length_a   1.000
_cell.length_b   1.000
_cell.length_c   1.000
_cell.angle_alpha   90.00
_cell.angle_beta   90.00
_cell.angle_gamma   90.00
#
_symmetry.space_group_name_H-M   'P 1'
#
loop_
_entity.id
_entity.type
_entity.pdbx_description
1 polymer ?
#
loop_
_entity_poly.entity_id
_entity_poly.type
_entity_poly.pdbx_seq_one_letter_code
_entity_poly.pdbx_strand_id
1 'polypeptide(L)'
;MDYLLAGQRWGVTYTDISIETVEKAFHEITEDEIGPEASLFAHRAKGIQEATPEELLRAMRLYKAIRRVCQEENLDALTLSCFSLIQSLKTTGCLALSLLNDEGIPAGCEGDLQSIMTLLMVKELIGKPGFMANPSFVDLARNEVLLAHCSIPTKMAEEFIIRNHFETESGIAIQGIVHPGEVTLFKCGGECLDEYYLSSGHCIENTNMVTCCRTQLKVRLDKPADYFLHNPLGNHHILIQGNYTDLIQEFMQQNRCKPRID
;
A
#
# COMPACT_ATOMS: atom_id res chain seq x y z
N MET A 1 -3.58 -18.48 1.70
CA MET A 1 -2.84 -18.36 2.99
C MET A 1 -3.69 -18.94 4.09
N ASP A 2 -3.14 -19.79 4.92
CA ASP A 2 -3.74 -20.23 6.18
C ASP A 2 -3.30 -19.29 7.31
N TYR A 3 -4.24 -18.47 7.84
CA TYR A 3 -3.86 -17.46 8.84
C TYR A 3 -3.64 -18.02 10.24
N LEU A 4 -4.10 -19.22 10.55
CA LEU A 4 -3.76 -19.88 11.82
C LEU A 4 -2.30 -20.33 11.80
N LEU A 5 -1.87 -20.97 10.72
CA LEU A 5 -0.48 -21.38 10.53
C LEU A 5 0.45 -20.17 10.43
N ALA A 6 0.06 -19.15 9.66
CA ALA A 6 0.82 -17.91 9.54
C ALA A 6 0.92 -17.18 10.87
N GLY A 7 -0.18 -17.12 11.65
CA GLY A 7 -0.21 -16.55 12.97
C GLY A 7 0.71 -17.26 13.95
N GLN A 8 0.66 -18.61 13.99
CA GLN A 8 1.57 -19.41 14.82
C GLN A 8 3.04 -19.23 14.44
N ARG A 9 3.33 -19.15 13.14
CA ARG A 9 4.69 -18.97 12.64
C ARG A 9 5.29 -17.61 13.02
N TRP A 10 4.52 -16.55 12.88
CA TRP A 10 4.99 -15.17 13.00
C TRP A 10 4.59 -14.48 14.30
N GLY A 11 3.85 -15.17 15.17
CA GLY A 11 3.38 -14.61 16.45
C GLY A 11 2.36 -13.48 16.27
N VAL A 12 1.57 -13.50 15.18
CA VAL A 12 0.55 -12.49 14.90
C VAL A 12 -0.85 -13.05 15.12
N THR A 13 -1.77 -12.17 15.52
CA THR A 13 -3.19 -12.47 15.65
C THR A 13 -3.95 -11.70 14.57
N TYR A 14 -4.85 -12.39 13.87
CA TYR A 14 -5.74 -11.79 12.88
C TYR A 14 -7.11 -11.57 13.52
N THR A 15 -7.64 -10.36 13.37
CA THR A 15 -8.97 -9.98 13.88
C THR A 15 -9.81 -9.49 12.71
N ASP A 16 -10.96 -10.12 12.49
CA ASP A 16 -11.94 -9.65 11.52
C ASP A 16 -12.79 -8.54 12.16
N ILE A 17 -12.75 -7.36 11.54
CA ILE A 17 -13.57 -6.22 11.95
C ILE A 17 -14.62 -5.98 10.88
N SER A 18 -15.86 -5.91 11.29
CA SER A 18 -16.96 -5.70 10.34
C SER A 18 -16.87 -4.31 9.72
N ILE A 19 -17.30 -4.21 8.46
CA ILE A 19 -17.34 -2.93 7.76
C ILE A 19 -18.29 -1.94 8.43
N GLU A 20 -19.36 -2.44 9.07
CA GLU A 20 -20.32 -1.64 9.82
C GLU A 20 -19.68 -0.90 11.00
N THR A 21 -18.62 -1.47 11.60
CA THR A 21 -17.82 -0.80 12.65
C THR A 21 -17.15 0.46 12.09
N VAL A 22 -16.57 0.35 10.90
CA VAL A 22 -15.95 1.49 10.21
C VAL A 22 -17.00 2.52 9.78
N GLU A 23 -18.14 2.06 9.24
CA GLU A 23 -19.26 2.93 8.85
C GLU A 23 -19.84 3.71 10.04
N LYS A 24 -20.02 3.04 11.17
CA LYS A 24 -20.46 3.69 12.42
C LYS A 24 -19.47 4.78 12.84
N ALA A 25 -18.18 4.45 12.92
CA ALA A 25 -17.15 5.44 13.26
C ALA A 25 -17.13 6.61 12.26
N PHE A 26 -17.32 6.34 10.96
CA PHE A 26 -17.38 7.36 9.93
C PHE A 26 -18.53 8.35 10.14
N HIS A 27 -19.72 7.88 10.51
CA HIS A 27 -20.89 8.74 10.75
C HIS A 27 -20.81 9.55 12.05
N GLU A 28 -19.99 9.12 13.01
CA GLU A 28 -19.77 9.83 14.27
C GLU A 28 -18.76 11.00 14.14
N ILE A 29 -17.90 10.99 13.11
CA ILE A 29 -16.91 12.05 12.89
C ILE A 29 -17.56 13.27 12.27
N THR A 30 -17.37 14.43 12.89
CA THR A 30 -17.92 15.71 12.46
C THR A 30 -17.08 16.39 11.40
N GLU A 31 -17.67 17.36 10.70
CA GLU A 31 -16.95 18.15 9.69
C GLU A 31 -15.90 19.06 10.33
N ASP A 32 -16.16 19.58 11.52
CA ASP A 32 -15.21 20.42 12.27
C ASP A 32 -13.92 19.67 12.63
N GLU A 33 -14.00 18.34 12.82
CA GLU A 33 -12.83 17.49 13.12
C GLU A 33 -11.93 17.25 11.91
N ILE A 34 -12.46 17.35 10.69
CA ILE A 34 -11.74 17.00 9.47
C ILE A 34 -11.38 18.20 8.59
N GLY A 35 -12.15 19.29 8.63
CA GLY A 35 -11.99 20.42 7.74
C GLY A 35 -10.60 21.06 7.76
N PRO A 36 -10.02 21.37 8.93
CA PRO A 36 -8.67 21.93 9.01
C PRO A 36 -7.59 21.01 8.44
N GLU A 37 -7.70 19.70 8.69
CA GLU A 37 -6.73 18.71 8.24
C GLU A 37 -6.84 18.43 6.73
N ALA A 38 -8.07 18.38 6.21
CA ALA A 38 -8.31 18.27 4.76
C ALA A 38 -7.75 19.49 4.01
N SER A 39 -7.95 20.69 4.56
CA SER A 39 -7.41 21.93 3.99
C SER A 39 -5.88 21.92 3.99
N LEU A 40 -5.26 21.53 5.10
CA LEU A 40 -3.80 21.41 5.19
C LEU A 40 -3.26 20.37 4.21
N PHE A 41 -3.94 19.22 4.07
CA PHE A 41 -3.54 18.18 3.12
C PHE A 41 -3.64 18.68 1.68
N ALA A 42 -4.72 19.39 1.33
CA ALA A 42 -4.88 20.00 0.01
C ALA A 42 -3.77 21.02 -0.31
N HIS A 43 -3.37 21.83 0.67
CA HIS A 43 -2.27 22.80 0.51
C HIS A 43 -0.89 22.15 0.34
N ARG A 44 -0.67 20.96 0.86
CA ARG A 44 0.58 20.21 0.69
C ARG A 44 0.68 19.55 -0.69
N ALA A 45 -0.44 19.31 -1.34
CA ALA A 45 -0.47 18.71 -2.67
C ALA A 45 0.06 19.69 -3.72
N LYS A 46 0.78 19.18 -4.71
CA LYS A 46 1.20 19.93 -5.92
C LYS A 46 0.00 20.41 -6.73
N GLY A 47 -1.12 19.72 -6.61
CA GLY A 47 -2.38 20.06 -7.28
C GLY A 47 -3.47 19.06 -6.97
N ILE A 48 -4.68 19.40 -7.38
CA ILE A 48 -5.87 18.56 -7.31
C ILE A 48 -6.40 18.39 -8.74
N GLN A 49 -6.62 17.15 -9.17
CA GLN A 49 -7.14 16.82 -10.49
C GLN A 49 -8.33 15.86 -10.32
N GLU A 50 -9.39 16.11 -11.04
CA GLU A 50 -10.65 15.34 -11.09
C GLU A 50 -11.41 15.25 -9.74
N ALA A 51 -10.73 15.40 -8.61
CA ALA A 51 -11.32 15.28 -7.27
C ALA A 51 -11.95 16.60 -6.80
N THR A 52 -13.03 16.50 -6.05
CA THR A 52 -13.74 17.65 -5.46
C THR A 52 -13.38 17.86 -3.99
N PRO A 53 -13.59 19.08 -3.43
CA PRO A 53 -13.41 19.33 -1.99
C PRO A 53 -14.28 18.41 -1.12
N GLU A 54 -15.51 18.12 -1.53
CA GLU A 54 -16.43 17.25 -0.82
C GLU A 54 -15.93 15.79 -0.78
N GLU A 55 -15.34 15.31 -1.87
CA GLU A 55 -14.71 13.98 -1.90
C GLU A 55 -13.50 13.92 -0.96
N LEU A 56 -12.69 14.98 -0.93
CA LEU A 56 -11.55 15.05 -0.01
C LEU A 56 -12.00 15.05 1.46
N LEU A 57 -13.01 15.83 1.82
CA LEU A 57 -13.60 15.80 3.17
C LEU A 57 -14.11 14.42 3.53
N ARG A 58 -14.80 13.76 2.61
CA ARG A 58 -15.33 12.40 2.82
C ARG A 58 -14.22 11.37 2.99
N ALA A 59 -13.17 11.44 2.19
CA ALA A 59 -12.00 10.56 2.31
C ALA A 59 -11.21 10.82 3.61
N MET A 60 -11.11 12.08 4.05
CA MET A 60 -10.49 12.44 5.32
C MET A 60 -11.31 11.92 6.52
N ARG A 61 -12.64 11.96 6.41
CA ARG A 61 -13.54 11.37 7.41
C ARG A 61 -13.31 9.86 7.52
N LEU A 62 -13.19 9.17 6.39
CA LEU A 62 -12.89 7.73 6.38
C LEU A 62 -11.52 7.43 7.01
N TYR A 63 -10.50 8.22 6.72
CA TYR A 63 -9.19 8.08 7.38
C TYR A 63 -9.31 8.18 8.91
N LYS A 64 -10.00 9.20 9.42
CA LYS A 64 -10.21 9.36 10.87
C LYS A 64 -10.99 8.19 11.48
N ALA A 65 -12.01 7.70 10.77
CA ALA A 65 -12.80 6.55 11.21
C ALA A 65 -11.94 5.29 11.34
N ILE A 66 -11.17 4.96 10.29
CA ILE A 66 -10.28 3.79 10.30
C ILE A 66 -9.20 3.95 11.38
N ARG A 67 -8.61 5.14 11.51
CA ARG A 67 -7.61 5.42 12.55
C ARG A 67 -8.16 5.23 13.96
N ARG A 68 -9.40 5.68 14.22
CA ARG A 68 -10.10 5.45 15.48
C ARG A 68 -10.31 3.96 15.75
N VAL A 69 -10.79 3.21 14.78
CA VAL A 69 -10.96 1.76 14.88
C VAL A 69 -9.64 1.06 15.19
N CYS A 70 -8.54 1.46 14.51
CA CYS A 70 -7.20 0.90 14.81
C CYS A 70 -6.81 1.14 16.27
N GLN A 71 -7.10 2.30 16.83
CA GLN A 71 -6.78 2.63 18.23
C GLN A 71 -7.66 1.87 19.22
N GLU A 72 -8.96 1.77 18.97
CA GLU A 72 -9.92 1.08 19.83
C GLU A 72 -9.66 -0.43 19.87
N GLU A 73 -9.30 -1.02 18.74
CA GLU A 73 -9.02 -2.45 18.59
C GLU A 73 -7.54 -2.82 18.82
N ASN A 74 -6.69 -1.82 19.11
CA ASN A 74 -5.24 -1.99 19.30
C ASN A 74 -4.55 -2.71 18.14
N LEU A 75 -4.80 -2.27 16.90
CA LEU A 75 -4.23 -2.89 15.70
C LEU A 75 -2.84 -2.34 15.41
N ASP A 76 -1.87 -3.23 15.18
CA ASP A 76 -0.53 -2.87 14.70
C ASP A 76 -0.48 -2.65 13.20
N ALA A 77 -1.40 -3.25 12.45
CA ALA A 77 -1.53 -3.14 11.00
C ALA A 77 -2.96 -3.49 10.57
N LEU A 78 -3.37 -3.09 9.38
CA LEU A 78 -4.68 -3.46 8.83
C LEU A 78 -4.64 -3.67 7.32
N THR A 79 -5.58 -4.46 6.81
CA THR A 79 -5.94 -4.46 5.40
C THR A 79 -7.44 -4.21 5.24
N LEU A 80 -7.80 -3.41 4.25
CA LEU A 80 -9.16 -2.92 4.05
C LEU A 80 -9.79 -3.53 2.80
N SER A 81 -10.99 -4.11 2.94
CA SER A 81 -11.81 -4.49 1.78
C SER A 81 -12.47 -3.24 1.18
N CYS A 82 -11.71 -2.49 0.40
CA CYS A 82 -12.05 -1.12 -0.04
C CYS A 82 -13.35 -1.02 -0.84
N PHE A 83 -13.65 -2.01 -1.69
CA PHE A 83 -14.80 -1.94 -2.60
C PHE A 83 -16.15 -1.92 -1.88
N SER A 84 -16.25 -2.52 -0.69
CA SER A 84 -17.48 -2.48 0.10
C SER A 84 -17.85 -1.06 0.52
N LEU A 85 -16.85 -0.23 0.84
CA LEU A 85 -17.03 1.15 1.30
C LEU A 85 -17.46 2.12 0.19
N ILE A 86 -17.13 1.81 -1.07
CA ILE A 86 -17.48 2.70 -2.19
C ILE A 86 -19.00 2.82 -2.34
N GLN A 87 -19.72 1.73 -2.14
CA GLN A 87 -21.17 1.74 -2.27
C GLN A 87 -21.87 2.44 -1.10
N SER A 88 -21.43 2.19 0.13
CA SER A 88 -22.06 2.71 1.34
C SER A 88 -21.64 4.14 1.67
N LEU A 89 -20.34 4.44 1.62
CA LEU A 89 -19.78 5.72 2.05
C LEU A 89 -19.44 6.68 0.90
N LYS A 90 -19.62 6.25 -0.36
CA LYS A 90 -19.33 7.06 -1.56
C LYS A 90 -17.88 7.64 -1.55
N THR A 91 -16.92 6.86 -1.06
CA THR A 91 -15.50 7.21 -1.02
C THR A 91 -14.63 5.97 -1.12
N THR A 92 -13.33 6.14 -1.34
CA THR A 92 -12.35 5.07 -1.45
C THR A 92 -11.40 5.09 -0.26
N GLY A 93 -10.79 3.94 0.06
CA GLY A 93 -9.83 3.81 1.16
C GLY A 93 -8.43 4.37 0.87
N CYS A 94 -8.13 4.75 -0.38
CA CYS A 94 -6.75 5.01 -0.81
C CYS A 94 -6.06 6.12 -0.02
N LEU A 95 -6.75 7.24 0.27
CA LEU A 95 -6.22 8.32 1.11
C LEU A 95 -5.96 7.82 2.54
N ALA A 96 -6.91 7.09 3.11
CA ALA A 96 -6.78 6.57 4.48
C ALA A 96 -5.56 5.65 4.60
N LEU A 97 -5.40 4.71 3.67
CA LEU A 97 -4.26 3.79 3.65
C LEU A 97 -2.92 4.53 3.46
N SER A 98 -2.89 5.55 2.60
CA SER A 98 -1.72 6.41 2.41
C SER A 98 -1.29 7.10 3.72
N LEU A 99 -2.24 7.76 4.40
CA LEU A 99 -1.96 8.51 5.63
C LEU A 99 -1.64 7.61 6.83
N LEU A 100 -2.27 6.45 6.96
CA LEU A 100 -1.95 5.49 8.01
C LEU A 100 -0.52 4.94 7.86
N ASN A 101 -0.10 4.62 6.64
CA ASN A 101 1.29 4.24 6.37
C ASN A 101 2.27 5.40 6.68
N ASP A 102 1.88 6.65 6.43
CA ASP A 102 2.67 7.83 6.83
C ASP A 102 2.81 7.95 8.35
N GLU A 103 1.81 7.54 9.12
CA GLU A 103 1.84 7.51 10.59
C GLU A 103 2.61 6.31 11.15
N GLY A 104 3.02 5.38 10.29
CA GLY A 104 3.71 4.15 10.69
C GLY A 104 2.76 3.03 11.11
N ILE A 105 1.50 3.10 10.73
CA ILE A 105 0.51 2.03 10.83
C ILE A 105 0.43 1.35 9.46
N PRO A 106 1.04 0.17 9.24
CA PRO A 106 0.95 -0.53 7.98
C PRO A 106 -0.51 -0.73 7.56
N ALA A 107 -0.85 -0.25 6.39
CA ALA A 107 -2.22 -0.26 5.89
C ALA A 107 -2.24 -0.72 4.43
N GLY A 108 -2.86 -1.87 4.19
CA GLY A 108 -2.97 -2.53 2.89
C GLY A 108 -4.36 -2.40 2.28
N CYS A 109 -4.46 -2.64 0.99
CA CYS A 109 -5.69 -2.61 0.21
C CYS A 109 -6.19 -4.03 -0.10
N GLU A 110 -7.45 -4.12 -0.53
CA GLU A 110 -8.07 -5.32 -1.12
C GLU A 110 -8.13 -6.55 -0.21
N GLY A 111 -8.00 -6.39 1.10
CA GLY A 111 -7.99 -7.53 2.03
C GLY A 111 -6.77 -8.46 1.88
N ASP A 112 -5.69 -8.01 1.23
CA ASP A 112 -4.50 -8.82 0.97
C ASP A 112 -3.67 -9.02 2.26
N LEU A 113 -3.91 -10.16 2.92
CA LEU A 113 -3.24 -10.54 4.17
C LEU A 113 -1.74 -10.81 3.99
N GLN A 114 -1.29 -11.27 2.82
CA GLN A 114 0.13 -11.47 2.56
C GLN A 114 0.86 -10.13 2.40
N SER A 115 0.23 -9.18 1.73
CA SER A 115 0.82 -7.84 1.54
C SER A 115 0.84 -7.04 2.83
N ILE A 116 -0.18 -7.15 3.70
CA ILE A 116 -0.13 -6.44 4.98
C ILE A 116 0.95 -7.02 5.90
N MET A 117 1.15 -8.33 5.91
CA MET A 117 2.28 -8.94 6.62
C MET A 117 3.62 -8.49 6.07
N THR A 118 3.73 -8.36 4.74
CA THR A 118 4.95 -7.85 4.11
C THR A 118 5.21 -6.39 4.52
N LEU A 119 4.18 -5.53 4.53
CA LEU A 119 4.28 -4.14 5.01
C LEU A 119 4.68 -4.07 6.49
N LEU A 120 4.11 -4.94 7.33
CA LEU A 120 4.47 -5.02 8.75
C LEU A 120 5.93 -5.41 8.94
N MET A 121 6.41 -6.43 8.20
CA MET A 121 7.83 -6.81 8.21
C MET A 121 8.73 -5.64 7.77
N VAL A 122 8.37 -4.92 6.72
CA VAL A 122 9.12 -3.75 6.25
C VAL A 122 9.20 -2.68 7.32
N LYS A 123 8.09 -2.36 7.98
CA LYS A 123 8.05 -1.39 9.07
C LYS A 123 8.97 -1.82 10.23
N GLU A 124 8.85 -3.06 10.68
CA GLU A 124 9.60 -3.54 11.85
C GLU A 124 11.10 -3.69 11.58
N LEU A 125 11.48 -4.12 10.38
CA LEU A 125 12.89 -4.32 10.02
C LEU A 125 13.59 -3.01 9.63
N ILE A 126 12.90 -2.11 8.95
CA ILE A 126 13.52 -0.96 8.26
C ILE A 126 13.08 0.37 8.88
N GLY A 127 11.91 0.42 9.53
CA GLY A 127 11.35 1.64 10.09
C GLY A 127 10.86 2.66 9.05
N LYS A 128 10.64 2.21 7.81
CA LYS A 128 10.16 3.06 6.70
C LYS A 128 8.83 2.55 6.15
N PRO A 129 8.01 3.42 5.56
CA PRO A 129 6.82 2.97 4.83
C PRO A 129 7.22 2.21 3.56
N GLY A 130 6.38 1.27 3.14
CA GLY A 130 6.46 0.58 1.87
C GLY A 130 5.30 0.96 0.96
N PHE A 131 5.54 1.00 -0.34
CA PHE A 131 4.51 1.20 -1.36
C PHE A 131 3.99 -0.16 -1.84
N MET A 132 2.77 -0.51 -1.45
CA MET A 132 2.06 -1.68 -1.94
C MET A 132 1.57 -1.40 -3.36
N ALA A 133 2.00 -2.19 -4.34
CA ALA A 133 1.71 -1.94 -5.75
C ALA A 133 1.51 -3.22 -6.57
N ASN A 134 0.71 -3.07 -7.63
CA ASN A 134 0.47 -4.10 -8.64
C ASN A 134 1.52 -4.03 -9.76
N PRO A 135 2.08 -5.16 -10.22
CA PRO A 135 2.84 -5.22 -11.47
C PRO A 135 1.87 -5.08 -12.66
N SER A 136 1.74 -3.85 -13.16
CA SER A 136 0.76 -3.51 -14.20
C SER A 136 1.27 -3.74 -15.62
N PHE A 137 2.59 -3.75 -15.81
CA PHE A 137 3.23 -4.05 -17.10
C PHE A 137 4.63 -4.62 -16.86
N VAL A 138 5.06 -5.56 -17.69
CA VAL A 138 6.38 -6.20 -17.63
C VAL A 138 7.07 -6.09 -18.98
N ASP A 139 8.27 -5.50 -19.02
CA ASP A 139 9.16 -5.45 -20.19
C ASP A 139 10.33 -6.42 -19.98
N LEU A 140 10.23 -7.60 -20.55
CA LEU A 140 11.28 -8.62 -20.45
C LEU A 140 12.59 -8.20 -21.13
N ALA A 141 12.52 -7.42 -22.21
CA ALA A 141 13.71 -7.04 -22.95
C ALA A 141 14.59 -6.07 -22.17
N ARG A 142 13.97 -5.23 -21.32
CA ARG A 142 14.66 -4.26 -20.46
C ARG A 142 14.77 -4.69 -19.00
N ASN A 143 14.18 -5.83 -18.65
CA ASN A 143 14.03 -6.29 -17.29
C ASN A 143 13.34 -5.26 -16.38
N GLU A 144 12.26 -4.65 -16.87
CA GLU A 144 11.53 -3.57 -16.21
C GLU A 144 10.10 -4.01 -15.85
N VAL A 145 9.61 -3.50 -14.75
CA VAL A 145 8.21 -3.65 -14.31
C VAL A 145 7.62 -2.27 -14.03
N LEU A 146 6.37 -2.06 -14.43
CA LEU A 146 5.57 -0.92 -14.02
C LEU A 146 4.75 -1.33 -12.79
N LEU A 147 5.06 -0.71 -11.66
CA LEU A 147 4.33 -0.88 -10.41
C LEU A 147 3.34 0.26 -10.25
N ALA A 148 2.07 -0.06 -10.05
CA ALA A 148 1.03 0.95 -9.94
C ALA A 148 0.06 0.66 -8.79
N HIS A 149 -0.32 1.72 -8.06
CA HIS A 149 -1.41 1.72 -7.06
C HIS A 149 -1.89 3.14 -6.75
N CYS A 150 -3.00 3.23 -5.98
CA CYS A 150 -3.63 4.52 -5.65
C CYS A 150 -3.34 5.01 -4.21
N SER A 151 -2.59 4.25 -3.40
CA SER A 151 -2.41 4.45 -1.95
C SER A 151 -0.95 4.58 -1.51
N ILE A 152 -0.10 5.19 -2.34
CA ILE A 152 1.30 5.42 -1.94
C ILE A 152 1.35 6.28 -0.67
N PRO A 153 2.19 5.95 0.32
CA PRO A 153 2.48 6.85 1.44
C PRO A 153 3.03 8.18 0.93
N THR A 154 2.46 9.33 1.38
CA THR A 154 2.92 10.63 0.87
C THR A 154 4.35 10.94 1.28
N LYS A 155 4.84 10.36 2.37
CA LYS A 155 6.24 10.47 2.83
C LYS A 155 7.27 9.81 1.88
N MET A 156 6.82 8.93 0.99
CA MET A 156 7.67 8.31 -0.03
C MET A 156 7.80 9.17 -1.30
N ALA A 157 6.95 10.17 -1.46
CA ALA A 157 6.92 11.05 -2.63
C ALA A 157 7.58 12.41 -2.32
N GLU A 158 8.32 12.96 -3.27
CA GLU A 158 8.81 14.36 -3.20
C GLU A 158 7.65 15.33 -3.31
N GLU A 159 6.71 15.01 -4.18
CA GLU A 159 5.47 15.76 -4.44
C GLU A 159 4.34 14.76 -4.67
N PHE A 160 3.11 15.17 -4.41
CA PHE A 160 1.94 14.35 -4.75
C PHE A 160 0.80 15.22 -5.31
N ILE A 161 -0.02 14.58 -6.14
CA ILE A 161 -1.24 15.14 -6.70
C ILE A 161 -2.42 14.36 -6.13
N ILE A 162 -3.43 15.07 -5.68
CA ILE A 162 -4.71 14.50 -5.27
C ILE A 162 -5.52 14.24 -6.55
N ARG A 163 -5.92 12.98 -6.75
CA ARG A 163 -6.69 12.52 -7.90
C ARG A 163 -7.95 11.78 -7.43
N ASN A 164 -8.85 11.47 -8.36
CA ASN A 164 -9.89 10.46 -8.10
C ASN A 164 -9.34 9.03 -8.26
N HIS A 165 -10.05 8.05 -7.72
CA HIS A 165 -9.72 6.64 -7.91
C HIS A 165 -9.88 6.24 -9.38
N PHE A 166 -8.91 5.49 -9.90
CA PHE A 166 -8.81 5.17 -11.33
C PHE A 166 -10.03 4.42 -11.88
N GLU A 167 -10.45 3.35 -11.20
CA GLU A 167 -11.51 2.46 -11.72
C GLU A 167 -12.92 3.01 -11.51
N THR A 168 -13.13 3.78 -10.44
CA THR A 168 -14.47 4.25 -10.06
C THR A 168 -14.71 5.71 -10.41
N GLU A 169 -13.68 6.42 -10.85
CA GLU A 169 -13.69 7.86 -11.14
C GLU A 169 -14.28 8.72 -10.00
N SER A 170 -14.19 8.22 -8.76
CA SER A 170 -14.73 8.86 -7.55
C SER A 170 -13.82 8.67 -6.35
N GLY A 171 -14.08 9.38 -5.25
CA GLY A 171 -13.25 9.36 -4.05
C GLY A 171 -11.86 9.94 -4.29
N ILE A 172 -10.92 9.63 -3.39
CA ILE A 172 -9.56 10.19 -3.42
C ILE A 172 -8.53 9.09 -3.62
N ALA A 173 -7.62 9.33 -4.55
CA ALA A 173 -6.40 8.56 -4.80
C ALA A 173 -5.19 9.49 -4.75
N ILE A 174 -4.02 8.94 -4.46
CA ILE A 174 -2.76 9.68 -4.44
C ILE A 174 -1.92 9.31 -5.67
N GLN A 175 -1.52 10.33 -6.42
CA GLN A 175 -0.48 10.22 -7.43
C GLN A 175 0.82 10.78 -6.84
N GLY A 176 1.67 9.90 -6.32
CA GLY A 176 3.00 10.28 -5.81
C GLY A 176 4.00 10.42 -6.95
N ILE A 177 4.89 11.41 -6.81
CA ILE A 177 6.07 11.61 -7.65
C ILE A 177 7.27 11.23 -6.81
N VAL A 178 7.88 10.10 -7.14
CA VAL A 178 8.99 9.52 -6.39
C VAL A 178 10.31 9.83 -7.09
N HIS A 179 11.32 10.19 -6.30
CA HIS A 179 12.67 10.41 -6.84
C HIS A 179 13.25 9.11 -7.44
N PRO A 180 13.78 9.14 -8.68
CA PRO A 180 14.52 8.00 -9.23
C PRO A 180 15.68 7.60 -8.32
N GLY A 181 15.90 6.29 -8.16
CA GLY A 181 16.96 5.81 -7.29
C GLY A 181 16.84 4.33 -6.94
N GLU A 182 17.72 3.86 -6.07
CA GLU A 182 17.72 2.48 -5.60
C GLU A 182 16.43 2.14 -4.86
N VAL A 183 15.93 0.94 -5.13
CA VAL A 183 14.74 0.40 -4.47
C VAL A 183 14.93 -1.08 -4.15
N THR A 184 14.17 -1.54 -3.17
CA THR A 184 13.98 -2.96 -2.88
C THR A 184 12.54 -3.33 -3.18
N LEU A 185 12.33 -4.42 -3.90
CA LEU A 185 11.00 -4.99 -4.12
C LEU A 185 10.89 -6.30 -3.34
N PHE A 186 9.92 -6.37 -2.44
CA PHE A 186 9.77 -7.47 -1.50
C PHE A 186 8.31 -7.96 -1.44
N LYS A 187 8.14 -9.28 -1.34
CA LYS A 187 6.87 -9.94 -1.05
C LYS A 187 7.13 -11.18 -0.21
N CYS A 188 6.50 -11.26 0.96
CA CYS A 188 6.35 -12.48 1.72
C CYS A 188 5.03 -13.15 1.33
N GLY A 189 5.02 -14.45 1.12
CA GLY A 189 3.87 -15.22 0.66
C GLY A 189 3.97 -16.70 0.99
N GLY A 190 3.22 -17.52 0.26
CA GLY A 190 3.06 -18.94 0.56
C GLY A 190 1.90 -19.22 1.51
N GLU A 191 1.66 -20.48 1.82
CA GLU A 191 0.52 -20.92 2.61
C GLU A 191 0.60 -20.41 4.07
N CYS A 192 1.80 -20.45 4.64
CA CYS A 192 2.07 -19.98 6.02
C CYS A 192 3.11 -18.84 6.05
N LEU A 193 3.21 -18.05 4.99
CA LEU A 193 4.18 -16.97 4.84
C LEU A 193 5.63 -17.49 4.95
N ASP A 194 5.92 -18.59 4.31
CA ASP A 194 7.20 -19.30 4.32
C ASP A 194 7.99 -19.17 3.02
N GLU A 195 7.44 -18.42 2.06
CA GLU A 195 8.11 -18.11 0.80
C GLU A 195 8.29 -16.60 0.65
N TYR A 196 9.29 -16.17 -0.11
CA TYR A 196 9.47 -14.76 -0.39
C TYR A 196 10.04 -14.51 -1.79
N TYR A 197 9.67 -13.36 -2.37
CA TYR A 197 10.33 -12.73 -3.50
C TYR A 197 11.10 -11.52 -2.98
N LEU A 198 12.33 -11.34 -3.45
CA LEU A 198 13.17 -10.22 -3.07
C LEU A 198 14.08 -9.85 -4.24
N SER A 199 14.06 -8.59 -4.64
CA SER A 199 14.96 -8.03 -5.65
C SER A 199 15.36 -6.62 -5.26
N SER A 200 16.63 -6.28 -5.43
CA SER A 200 17.05 -4.90 -5.62
C SER A 200 16.64 -4.43 -7.01
N GLY A 201 16.70 -3.13 -7.22
CA GLY A 201 16.43 -2.51 -8.51
C GLY A 201 16.57 -1.00 -8.47
N HIS A 202 16.19 -0.37 -9.55
CA HIS A 202 16.26 1.08 -9.68
C HIS A 202 14.94 1.63 -10.20
N CYS A 203 14.31 2.52 -9.43
CA CYS A 203 13.18 3.31 -9.92
C CYS A 203 13.71 4.29 -10.98
N ILE A 204 13.20 4.17 -12.22
CA ILE A 204 13.72 4.90 -13.38
C ILE A 204 12.94 6.19 -13.59
N GLU A 205 11.61 6.08 -13.57
CA GLU A 205 10.70 7.20 -13.86
C GLU A 205 9.32 6.98 -13.25
N ASN A 206 8.62 8.09 -13.08
CA ASN A 206 7.18 8.12 -12.81
C ASN A 206 6.46 8.20 -14.15
N THR A 207 5.51 7.30 -14.41
CA THR A 207 4.67 7.35 -15.61
C THR A 207 3.28 7.89 -15.28
N ASN A 208 2.46 8.14 -16.29
CA ASN A 208 1.09 8.60 -16.11
C ASN A 208 0.17 8.01 -17.21
N MET A 209 0.15 6.68 -17.29
CA MET A 209 -0.73 5.95 -18.20
C MET A 209 -2.18 6.05 -17.73
N VAL A 210 -3.09 6.42 -18.62
CA VAL A 210 -4.52 6.59 -18.29
C VAL A 210 -5.22 5.28 -17.93
N THR A 211 -4.63 4.14 -18.25
CA THR A 211 -5.17 2.79 -18.02
C THR A 211 -4.70 2.13 -16.73
N CYS A 212 -4.01 2.85 -15.87
CA CYS A 212 -3.44 2.32 -14.62
C CYS A 212 -3.81 3.19 -13.42
N CYS A 213 -3.64 2.61 -12.21
CA CYS A 213 -3.72 3.34 -10.95
C CYS A 213 -2.80 4.57 -10.94
N ARG A 214 -3.10 5.52 -10.06
CA ARG A 214 -2.57 6.90 -10.16
C ARG A 214 -1.08 7.05 -9.91
N THR A 215 -0.52 6.38 -8.89
CA THR A 215 0.94 6.32 -8.73
C THR A 215 1.49 5.20 -9.58
N GLN A 216 2.48 5.53 -10.41
CA GLN A 216 3.06 4.60 -11.38
C GLN A 216 4.57 4.75 -11.40
N LEU A 217 5.28 3.72 -10.99
CA LEU A 217 6.73 3.68 -10.90
C LEU A 217 7.28 2.61 -11.86
N LYS A 218 8.09 3.02 -12.81
CA LYS A 218 8.84 2.09 -13.66
C LYS A 218 10.13 1.72 -12.95
N VAL A 219 10.35 0.43 -12.74
CA VAL A 219 11.48 -0.11 -11.99
C VAL A 219 12.23 -1.11 -12.86
N ARG A 220 13.54 -0.92 -12.99
CA ARG A 220 14.45 -1.95 -13.52
C ARG A 220 14.90 -2.81 -12.37
N LEU A 221 14.72 -4.13 -12.50
CA LEU A 221 15.03 -5.09 -11.46
C LEU A 221 16.40 -5.74 -11.71
N ASP A 222 17.03 -6.20 -10.63
CA ASP A 222 18.24 -7.01 -10.71
C ASP A 222 17.90 -8.51 -10.88
N LYS A 223 16.79 -8.95 -10.30
CA LYS A 223 16.21 -10.29 -10.54
C LYS A 223 15.38 -10.30 -11.82
N PRO A 224 15.23 -11.45 -12.50
CA PRO A 224 14.44 -11.56 -13.73
C PRO A 224 12.98 -11.12 -13.55
N ALA A 225 12.50 -10.23 -14.41
CA ALA A 225 11.12 -9.72 -14.39
C ALA A 225 10.09 -10.74 -14.88
N ASP A 226 10.51 -11.84 -15.51
CA ASP A 226 9.66 -12.94 -15.93
C ASP A 226 8.95 -13.66 -14.77
N TYR A 227 9.46 -13.50 -13.53
CA TYR A 227 8.79 -13.91 -12.31
C TYR A 227 7.33 -13.47 -12.26
N PHE A 228 7.05 -12.23 -12.67
CA PHE A 228 5.69 -11.68 -12.64
C PHE A 228 4.73 -12.32 -13.66
N LEU A 229 5.26 -12.96 -14.69
CA LEU A 229 4.47 -13.60 -15.74
C LEU A 229 4.25 -15.11 -15.49
N HIS A 230 5.11 -15.74 -14.72
CA HIS A 230 5.09 -17.19 -14.58
C HIS A 230 4.54 -17.68 -13.24
N ASN A 231 5.02 -17.13 -12.13
CA ASN A 231 4.66 -17.67 -10.83
C ASN A 231 4.84 -16.66 -9.67
N PRO A 232 4.16 -15.51 -9.68
CA PRO A 232 4.28 -14.51 -8.64
C PRO A 232 3.66 -14.98 -7.32
N LEU A 233 4.19 -14.47 -6.21
CA LEU A 233 3.64 -14.67 -4.87
C LEU A 233 2.45 -13.72 -4.60
N GLY A 234 1.43 -13.81 -5.44
CA GLY A 234 0.27 -12.92 -5.39
C GLY A 234 0.44 -11.66 -6.24
N ASN A 235 -0.56 -10.78 -6.18
CA ASN A 235 -0.66 -9.63 -7.06
C ASN A 235 0.19 -8.45 -6.58
N HIS A 236 0.04 -8.03 -5.31
CA HIS A 236 0.77 -6.90 -4.79
C HIS A 236 2.17 -7.26 -4.32
N HIS A 237 3.11 -6.35 -4.59
CA HIS A 237 4.48 -6.38 -4.06
C HIS A 237 4.76 -5.04 -3.36
N ILE A 238 5.69 -5.06 -2.40
CA ILE A 238 6.04 -3.88 -1.60
C ILE A 238 7.34 -3.29 -2.10
N LEU A 239 7.28 -2.06 -2.63
CA LEU A 239 8.46 -1.29 -3.01
C LEU A 239 8.92 -0.44 -1.83
N ILE A 240 10.23 -0.44 -1.57
CA ILE A 240 10.90 0.30 -0.50
C ILE A 240 12.01 1.14 -1.13
N GLN A 241 12.09 2.43 -0.80
CA GLN A 241 13.17 3.29 -1.27
C GLN A 241 14.48 2.95 -0.55
N GLY A 242 15.51 2.62 -1.32
CA GLY A 242 16.82 2.16 -0.86
C GLY A 242 17.04 0.67 -1.05
N ASN A 243 18.25 0.21 -0.83
CA ASN A 243 18.61 -1.20 -0.93
C ASN A 243 18.69 -1.85 0.47
N TYR A 244 17.77 -2.76 0.73
CA TYR A 244 17.64 -3.52 1.98
C TYR A 244 17.67 -5.04 1.74
N THR A 245 18.15 -5.47 0.58
CA THR A 245 18.12 -6.88 0.20
C THR A 245 18.86 -7.75 1.19
N ASP A 246 20.07 -7.37 1.62
CA ASP A 246 20.86 -8.18 2.55
C ASP A 246 20.13 -8.35 3.89
N LEU A 247 19.60 -7.28 4.46
CA LEU A 247 18.86 -7.29 5.72
C LEU A 247 17.61 -8.19 5.66
N ILE A 248 16.81 -8.01 4.60
CA ILE A 248 15.58 -8.78 4.42
C ILE A 248 15.92 -10.24 4.15
N GLN A 249 16.91 -10.52 3.31
CA GLN A 249 17.33 -11.89 3.02
C GLN A 249 17.82 -12.62 4.27
N GLU A 250 18.65 -11.99 5.07
CA GLU A 250 19.12 -12.56 6.34
C GLU A 250 17.95 -12.88 7.26
N PHE A 251 17.02 -11.94 7.44
CA PHE A 251 15.82 -12.14 8.26
C PHE A 251 14.97 -13.31 7.75
N MET A 252 14.71 -13.38 6.46
CA MET A 252 13.90 -14.44 5.87
C MET A 252 14.57 -15.82 5.99
N GLN A 253 15.89 -15.88 5.82
CA GLN A 253 16.69 -17.11 6.00
C GLN A 253 16.71 -17.58 7.46
N GLN A 254 16.90 -16.67 8.42
CA GLN A 254 16.85 -16.99 9.85
C GLN A 254 15.48 -17.57 10.26
N ASN A 255 14.41 -17.09 9.60
CA ASN A 255 13.05 -17.60 9.80
C ASN A 255 12.72 -18.78 8.87
N ARG A 256 13.71 -19.40 8.20
CA ARG A 256 13.57 -20.59 7.35
C ARG A 256 12.54 -20.39 6.22
N CYS A 257 12.47 -19.19 5.67
CA CYS A 257 11.68 -18.92 4.48
C CYS A 257 12.47 -19.27 3.21
N LYS A 258 11.76 -19.69 2.17
CA LYS A 258 12.34 -20.11 0.90
C LYS A 258 12.23 -18.97 -0.12
N PRO A 259 13.32 -18.63 -0.83
CA PRO A 259 13.21 -17.72 -1.96
C PRO A 259 12.35 -18.34 -3.07
N ARG A 260 11.52 -17.54 -3.70
CA ARG A 260 10.67 -17.96 -4.83
C ARG A 260 11.46 -18.08 -6.12
N ILE A 261 12.48 -17.28 -6.25
CA ILE A 261 13.50 -17.33 -7.30
C ILE A 261 14.88 -17.10 -6.69
N ASP A 262 15.89 -17.75 -7.26
CA ASP A 262 17.29 -17.64 -6.81
C ASP A 262 17.98 -16.34 -7.25
#